data_5a9c470f43b9d518533f70c5a194b77b
#
_entry.id   5a9c470f43b9d518533f70c5a194b77b
#
_cell.length_a   1.000
_cell.length_b   1.000
_cell.length_c   1.000
_cell.angle_alpha   90.00
_cell.angle_beta   90.00
_cell.angle_gamma   90.00
#
_symmetry.space_group_name_H-M   'P 1'
#
loop_
_entity.id
_entity.type
_entity.pdbx_description
1 polymer ?
#
loop_
_entity_poly.entity_id
_entity_poly.type
_entity_poly.pdbx_seq_one_letter_code
_entity_poly.pdbx_strand_id
1 'polypeptide(L)'
;NKVVITADMMAALPQLKYIGVMATGYNIVDIDAARERGIIVTNIPSYSTDSVAQMVFAHILNIAQQVQHHSEAVHQGRWTASKDFCFWDTPLIELRGKKIGIVGLGHTGYTTARIAIGFGMEVYAYTSKSSFQLPPEIKKMELDQLFSECDIISLHCLLTDKTRELVNAARLKLMKPTAILINTGRGQLVNEQDLADALNNGQIYAAGLDVLSQEPPKLSLIHI
;
A
#
# COMPACT_ATOMS: atom_id res chain seq x y z
N ASN A 1 -4.07 19.29 -3.08
CA ASN A 1 -3.83 18.13 -2.20
C ASN A 1 -2.45 18.10 -1.54
N LYS A 2 -1.50 18.93 -1.99
CA LYS A 2 -0.14 18.91 -1.44
C LYS A 2 0.21 20.16 -0.61
N VAL A 3 -0.69 21.14 -0.57
CA VAL A 3 -0.53 22.33 0.28
C VAL A 3 -1.04 22.01 1.67
N VAL A 4 -0.14 22.05 2.65
CA VAL A 4 -0.50 21.87 4.06
C VAL A 4 -1.20 23.15 4.56
N ILE A 5 -2.37 23.02 5.11
CA ILE A 5 -3.14 24.14 5.69
C ILE A 5 -2.95 24.11 7.21
N THR A 6 -2.10 24.99 7.69
CA THR A 6 -1.72 25.08 9.11
C THR A 6 -2.63 26.04 9.89
N ALA A 7 -2.55 25.98 11.22
CA ALA A 7 -3.23 26.90 12.14
C ALA A 7 -2.87 28.38 11.84
N ASP A 8 -1.57 28.65 11.52
CA ASP A 8 -1.09 30.01 11.21
C ASP A 8 -1.69 30.54 9.89
N MET A 9 -1.80 29.68 8.86
CA MET A 9 -2.46 30.05 7.61
C MET A 9 -3.93 30.40 7.84
N MET A 10 -4.63 29.59 8.63
CA MET A 10 -6.04 29.87 8.98
C MET A 10 -6.18 31.16 9.80
N ALA A 11 -5.22 31.44 10.71
CA ALA A 11 -5.21 32.68 11.48
C ALA A 11 -4.99 33.93 10.60
N ALA A 12 -4.17 33.81 9.56
CA ALA A 12 -3.93 34.88 8.59
C ALA A 12 -5.14 35.13 7.65
N LEU A 13 -6.14 34.24 7.64
CA LEU A 13 -7.31 34.31 6.77
C LEU A 13 -8.61 34.39 7.57
N PRO A 14 -8.93 35.50 8.25
CA PRO A 14 -10.06 35.60 9.17
C PRO A 14 -11.44 35.44 8.50
N GLN A 15 -11.51 35.55 7.17
CA GLN A 15 -12.75 35.36 6.41
C GLN A 15 -12.91 33.91 5.87
N LEU A 16 -11.94 33.02 6.14
CA LEU A 16 -12.00 31.63 5.69
C LEU A 16 -13.08 30.88 6.49
N LYS A 17 -14.07 30.34 5.79
CA LYS A 17 -15.20 29.60 6.40
C LYS A 17 -15.27 28.14 5.96
N TYR A 18 -14.59 27.77 4.87
CA TYR A 18 -14.72 26.46 4.28
C TYR A 18 -13.42 26.00 3.59
N ILE A 19 -13.06 24.74 3.81
CA ILE A 19 -11.95 24.06 3.14
C ILE A 19 -12.48 22.79 2.50
N GLY A 20 -12.46 22.69 1.17
CA GLY A 20 -12.80 21.49 0.42
C GLY A 20 -11.53 20.72 0.03
N VAL A 21 -11.30 19.55 0.61
CA VAL A 21 -10.18 18.68 0.25
C VAL A 21 -10.58 17.76 -0.89
N MET A 22 -10.03 17.99 -2.09
CA MET A 22 -10.31 17.19 -3.29
C MET A 22 -9.52 15.86 -3.26
N ALA A 23 -9.60 15.14 -2.16
CA ALA A 23 -9.00 13.83 -1.93
C ALA A 23 -9.71 13.10 -0.80
N THR A 24 -9.45 11.79 -0.66
CA THR A 24 -9.92 11.01 0.49
C THR A 24 -9.14 11.35 1.77
N GLY A 25 -7.81 11.43 1.68
CA GLY A 25 -6.97 11.81 2.81
C GLY A 25 -6.98 13.32 3.04
N TYR A 26 -7.18 13.74 4.28
CA TYR A 26 -7.23 15.14 4.72
C TYR A 26 -6.17 15.51 5.76
N ASN A 27 -5.15 14.68 5.91
CA ASN A 27 -4.02 14.90 6.83
C ASN A 27 -3.20 16.16 6.54
N ILE A 28 -3.45 16.84 5.42
CA ILE A 28 -2.85 18.12 5.05
C ILE A 28 -3.53 19.32 5.72
N VAL A 29 -4.67 19.14 6.40
CA VAL A 29 -5.40 20.22 7.09
C VAL A 29 -5.33 19.99 8.59
N ASP A 30 -4.96 21.04 9.33
CA ASP A 30 -5.07 21.05 10.79
C ASP A 30 -6.54 21.14 11.19
N ILE A 31 -7.13 19.97 11.43
CA ILE A 31 -8.57 19.84 11.72
C ILE A 31 -8.95 20.47 13.05
N ASP A 32 -8.08 20.41 14.05
CA ASP A 32 -8.38 20.98 15.36
C ASP A 32 -8.36 22.50 15.29
N ALA A 33 -7.38 23.10 14.63
CA ALA A 33 -7.36 24.54 14.37
C ALA A 33 -8.54 25.01 13.51
N ALA A 34 -8.98 24.21 12.53
CA ALA A 34 -10.16 24.53 11.73
C ALA A 34 -11.44 24.53 12.61
N ARG A 35 -11.59 23.51 13.47
CA ARG A 35 -12.74 23.38 14.38
C ARG A 35 -12.81 24.55 15.36
N GLU A 36 -11.69 24.93 15.99
CA GLU A 36 -11.61 26.08 16.90
C GLU A 36 -12.04 27.41 16.25
N ARG A 37 -11.83 27.54 14.94
CA ARG A 37 -12.18 28.73 14.16
C ARG A 37 -13.55 28.64 13.47
N GLY A 38 -14.28 27.56 13.67
CA GLY A 38 -15.57 27.33 13.01
C GLY A 38 -15.45 27.15 11.49
N ILE A 39 -14.28 26.74 10.98
CA ILE A 39 -14.06 26.48 9.55
C ILE A 39 -14.56 25.07 9.24
N ILE A 40 -15.46 24.96 8.27
CA ILE A 40 -15.99 23.67 7.81
C ILE A 40 -14.96 23.02 6.90
N VAL A 41 -14.58 21.78 7.21
CA VAL A 41 -13.67 20.99 6.36
C VAL A 41 -14.41 19.77 5.80
N THR A 42 -14.37 19.59 4.49
CA THR A 42 -14.93 18.42 3.80
C THR A 42 -13.89 17.73 2.94
N ASN A 43 -14.10 16.46 2.67
CA ASN A 43 -13.28 15.65 1.78
C ASN A 43 -14.16 14.80 0.84
N ILE A 44 -13.55 14.00 -0.04
CA ILE A 44 -14.25 13.06 -0.93
C ILE A 44 -13.95 11.63 -0.45
N PRO A 45 -14.84 10.99 0.32
CA PRO A 45 -14.50 9.82 1.14
C PRO A 45 -14.09 8.56 0.38
N SER A 46 -14.57 8.33 -0.86
CA SER A 46 -14.43 7.01 -1.49
C SER A 46 -14.35 6.99 -3.02
N TYR A 47 -14.04 8.13 -3.66
CA TYR A 47 -14.00 8.21 -5.14
C TYR A 47 -12.93 7.32 -5.79
N SER A 48 -11.84 7.05 -5.10
CA SER A 48 -10.67 6.32 -5.63
C SER A 48 -10.56 4.88 -5.11
N THR A 49 -11.55 4.38 -4.40
CA THR A 49 -11.50 3.07 -3.73
C THR A 49 -11.12 1.96 -4.69
N ASP A 50 -11.85 1.85 -5.81
CA ASP A 50 -11.64 0.78 -6.79
C ASP A 50 -10.34 0.96 -7.56
N SER A 51 -9.99 2.20 -7.92
CA SER A 51 -8.74 2.52 -8.61
C SER A 51 -7.51 2.17 -7.78
N VAL A 52 -7.53 2.47 -6.47
CA VAL A 52 -6.42 2.13 -5.57
C VAL A 52 -6.33 0.61 -5.36
N ALA A 53 -7.47 -0.08 -5.16
CA ALA A 53 -7.48 -1.53 -5.05
C ALA A 53 -6.98 -2.22 -6.34
N GLN A 54 -7.31 -1.66 -7.51
CA GLN A 54 -6.78 -2.12 -8.80
C GLN A 54 -5.26 -1.92 -8.88
N MET A 55 -4.73 -0.77 -8.42
CA MET A 55 -3.29 -0.50 -8.42
C MET A 55 -2.54 -1.47 -7.50
N VAL A 56 -3.10 -1.81 -6.34
CA VAL A 56 -2.53 -2.86 -5.46
C VAL A 56 -2.32 -4.17 -6.24
N PHE A 57 -3.35 -4.63 -6.97
CA PHE A 57 -3.24 -5.86 -7.76
C PHE A 57 -2.38 -5.71 -9.00
N ALA A 58 -2.28 -4.51 -9.60
CA ALA A 58 -1.33 -4.25 -10.67
C ALA A 58 0.11 -4.45 -10.19
N HIS A 59 0.48 -3.95 -9.00
CA HIS A 59 1.79 -4.20 -8.39
C HIS A 59 1.99 -5.68 -8.06
N ILE A 60 1.03 -6.33 -7.42
CA ILE A 60 1.12 -7.75 -7.06
C ILE A 60 1.32 -8.61 -8.31
N LEU A 61 0.51 -8.42 -9.34
CA LEU A 61 0.58 -9.20 -10.57
C LEU A 61 1.84 -8.90 -11.38
N ASN A 62 2.31 -7.65 -11.40
CA ASN A 62 3.58 -7.31 -12.02
C ASN A 62 4.76 -8.02 -11.36
N ILE A 63 4.81 -8.04 -10.02
CA ILE A 63 5.84 -8.76 -9.27
C ILE A 63 5.72 -10.27 -9.47
N ALA A 64 4.49 -10.81 -9.44
CA ALA A 64 4.24 -12.25 -9.50
C ALA A 64 4.48 -12.85 -10.89
N GLN A 65 4.18 -12.13 -11.97
CA GLN A 65 4.17 -12.66 -13.34
C GLN A 65 5.19 -11.98 -14.27
N GLN A 66 5.72 -10.80 -13.90
CA GLN A 66 6.71 -10.04 -14.68
C GLN A 66 6.38 -9.95 -16.19
N VAL A 67 5.11 -9.62 -16.48
CA VAL A 67 4.57 -9.61 -17.85
C VAL A 67 5.35 -8.67 -18.76
N GLN A 68 5.74 -7.50 -18.29
CA GLN A 68 6.53 -6.54 -19.07
C GLN A 68 7.88 -7.11 -19.44
N HIS A 69 8.63 -7.69 -18.48
CA HIS A 69 9.92 -8.32 -18.71
C HIS A 69 9.85 -9.41 -19.79
N HIS A 70 8.87 -10.31 -19.68
CA HIS A 70 8.67 -11.38 -20.65
C HIS A 70 8.25 -10.84 -22.03
N SER A 71 7.42 -9.80 -22.08
CA SER A 71 7.06 -9.13 -23.34
C SER A 71 8.29 -8.52 -24.02
N GLU A 72 9.13 -7.80 -23.29
CA GLU A 72 10.37 -7.23 -23.81
C GLU A 72 11.33 -8.32 -24.32
N ALA A 73 11.48 -9.41 -23.57
CA ALA A 73 12.30 -10.55 -24.00
C ALA A 73 11.79 -11.18 -25.30
N VAL A 74 10.46 -11.29 -25.47
CA VAL A 74 9.85 -11.77 -26.73
C VAL A 74 10.17 -10.81 -27.88
N HIS A 75 10.04 -9.50 -27.70
CA HIS A 75 10.38 -8.51 -28.72
C HIS A 75 11.85 -8.53 -29.11
N GLN A 76 12.73 -8.92 -28.19
CA GLN A 76 14.15 -9.12 -28.44
C GLN A 76 14.50 -10.48 -29.12
N GLY A 77 13.48 -11.27 -29.47
CA GLY A 77 13.63 -12.52 -30.18
C GLY A 77 13.96 -13.74 -29.30
N ARG A 78 13.89 -13.60 -27.98
CA ARG A 78 14.23 -14.69 -27.06
C ARG A 78 13.37 -15.95 -27.26
N TRP A 79 12.07 -15.78 -27.46
CA TRP A 79 11.19 -16.92 -27.70
C TRP A 79 11.46 -17.61 -29.03
N THR A 80 11.69 -16.81 -30.06
CA THR A 80 12.05 -17.35 -31.39
C THR A 80 13.35 -18.17 -31.37
N ALA A 81 14.30 -17.79 -30.49
CA ALA A 81 15.56 -18.48 -30.30
C ALA A 81 15.50 -19.64 -29.28
N SER A 82 14.36 -19.81 -28.60
CA SER A 82 14.19 -20.86 -27.59
C SER A 82 14.14 -22.25 -28.24
N LYS A 83 14.76 -23.25 -27.58
CA LYS A 83 14.62 -24.65 -27.94
C LYS A 83 13.31 -25.27 -27.49
N ASP A 84 12.70 -24.68 -26.46
CA ASP A 84 11.45 -25.13 -25.86
C ASP A 84 10.28 -24.27 -26.33
N PHE A 85 9.06 -24.79 -26.22
CA PHE A 85 7.81 -24.07 -26.58
C PHE A 85 7.51 -22.88 -25.68
N CYS A 86 8.19 -22.76 -24.55
CA CYS A 86 8.05 -21.68 -23.58
C CYS A 86 9.40 -21.29 -22.96
N PHE A 87 9.43 -20.17 -22.26
CA PHE A 87 10.55 -19.75 -21.42
C PHE A 87 10.04 -18.91 -20.25
N TRP A 88 10.81 -18.84 -19.19
CA TRP A 88 10.66 -17.92 -18.07
C TRP A 88 12.03 -17.58 -17.51
N ASP A 89 12.19 -16.38 -16.97
CA ASP A 89 13.47 -15.90 -16.44
C ASP A 89 13.52 -15.89 -14.92
N THR A 90 12.35 -15.89 -14.28
CA THR A 90 12.20 -15.81 -12.82
C THR A 90 11.11 -16.78 -12.38
N PRO A 91 11.17 -17.29 -11.14
CA PRO A 91 10.07 -18.06 -10.58
C PRO A 91 8.76 -17.26 -10.62
N LEU A 92 7.73 -17.81 -11.25
CA LEU A 92 6.39 -17.22 -11.28
C LEU A 92 5.65 -17.58 -10.00
N ILE A 93 4.89 -16.63 -9.49
CA ILE A 93 4.15 -16.77 -8.23
C ILE A 93 2.67 -16.96 -8.52
N GLU A 94 2.11 -18.08 -8.09
CA GLU A 94 0.68 -18.30 -8.07
C GLU A 94 0.07 -17.72 -6.78
N LEU A 95 -1.01 -16.92 -6.90
CA LEU A 95 -1.64 -16.25 -5.76
C LEU A 95 -2.59 -17.16 -4.98
N ARG A 96 -3.16 -18.18 -5.63
CA ARG A 96 -4.09 -19.10 -4.97
C ARG A 96 -3.46 -19.76 -3.75
N GLY A 97 -4.17 -19.73 -2.61
CA GLY A 97 -3.70 -20.28 -1.35
C GLY A 97 -2.64 -19.45 -0.62
N LYS A 98 -2.15 -18.34 -1.23
CA LYS A 98 -1.27 -17.39 -0.54
C LYS A 98 -2.04 -16.58 0.48
N LYS A 99 -1.39 -16.23 1.58
CA LYS A 99 -1.94 -15.36 2.62
C LYS A 99 -1.67 -13.90 2.30
N ILE A 100 -2.72 -13.07 2.27
CA ILE A 100 -2.58 -11.62 2.18
C ILE A 100 -3.02 -10.96 3.50
N GLY A 101 -2.17 -10.09 4.02
CA GLY A 101 -2.40 -9.27 5.20
C GLY A 101 -2.81 -7.85 4.80
N ILE A 102 -4.01 -7.44 5.19
CA ILE A 102 -4.56 -6.10 4.95
C ILE A 102 -4.39 -5.27 6.23
N VAL A 103 -3.53 -4.27 6.19
CA VAL A 103 -3.35 -3.34 7.31
C VAL A 103 -4.28 -2.15 7.15
N GLY A 104 -5.43 -2.20 7.85
CA GLY A 104 -6.51 -1.22 7.72
C GLY A 104 -7.64 -1.70 6.80
N LEU A 105 -8.79 -2.07 7.38
CA LEU A 105 -9.96 -2.58 6.66
C LEU A 105 -11.06 -1.50 6.51
N GLY A 106 -10.68 -0.35 5.93
CA GLY A 106 -11.59 0.68 5.43
C GLY A 106 -12.16 0.30 4.07
N HIS A 107 -12.73 1.26 3.32
CA HIS A 107 -13.30 1.00 1.98
C HIS A 107 -12.26 0.38 1.03
N THR A 108 -11.10 0.98 0.89
CA THR A 108 -10.04 0.50 -0.01
C THR A 108 -9.49 -0.87 0.41
N GLY A 109 -9.16 -1.04 1.70
CA GLY A 109 -8.66 -2.32 2.20
C GLY A 109 -9.69 -3.44 2.05
N TYR A 110 -10.99 -3.14 2.24
CA TYR A 110 -12.06 -4.10 2.01
C TYR A 110 -12.22 -4.49 0.53
N THR A 111 -12.15 -3.50 -0.38
CA THR A 111 -12.19 -3.79 -1.83
C THR A 111 -10.97 -4.61 -2.26
N THR A 112 -9.77 -4.30 -1.75
CA THR A 112 -8.56 -5.11 -1.98
C THR A 112 -8.76 -6.54 -1.47
N ALA A 113 -9.31 -6.72 -0.28
CA ALA A 113 -9.61 -8.04 0.29
C ALA A 113 -10.58 -8.85 -0.60
N ARG A 114 -11.61 -8.23 -1.14
CA ARG A 114 -12.55 -8.90 -2.07
C ARG A 114 -11.88 -9.36 -3.36
N ILE A 115 -10.99 -8.56 -3.92
CA ILE A 115 -10.22 -8.96 -5.11
C ILE A 115 -9.31 -10.13 -4.76
N ALA A 116 -8.64 -10.10 -3.60
CA ALA A 116 -7.79 -11.20 -3.12
C ALA A 116 -8.57 -12.52 -2.98
N ILE A 117 -9.79 -12.48 -2.43
CA ILE A 117 -10.68 -13.63 -2.36
C ILE A 117 -10.99 -14.18 -3.76
N GLY A 118 -11.22 -13.28 -4.74
CA GLY A 118 -11.43 -13.67 -6.14
C GLY A 118 -10.24 -14.41 -6.76
N PHE A 119 -9.02 -14.14 -6.32
CA PHE A 119 -7.81 -14.89 -6.68
C PHE A 119 -7.59 -16.18 -5.86
N GLY A 120 -8.52 -16.52 -4.96
CA GLY A 120 -8.40 -17.70 -4.11
C GLY A 120 -7.35 -17.56 -3.00
N MET A 121 -7.03 -16.33 -2.60
CA MET A 121 -6.11 -16.05 -1.49
C MET A 121 -6.83 -16.18 -0.13
N GLU A 122 -6.06 -16.50 0.92
CA GLU A 122 -6.51 -16.40 2.31
C GLU A 122 -6.30 -14.96 2.81
N VAL A 123 -7.37 -14.32 3.29
CA VAL A 123 -7.33 -12.90 3.67
C VAL A 123 -7.33 -12.73 5.18
N TYR A 124 -6.34 -12.01 5.66
CA TYR A 124 -6.19 -11.60 7.04
C TYR A 124 -6.18 -10.07 7.15
N ALA A 125 -6.74 -9.53 8.24
CA ALA A 125 -6.83 -8.08 8.42
C ALA A 125 -6.42 -7.65 9.83
N TYR A 126 -5.56 -6.66 9.91
CA TYR A 126 -5.36 -5.85 11.11
C TYR A 126 -6.28 -4.64 11.05
N THR A 127 -7.24 -4.57 11.97
CA THR A 127 -8.31 -3.56 11.97
C THR A 127 -8.86 -3.33 13.37
N SER A 128 -9.38 -2.12 13.61
CA SER A 128 -10.13 -1.79 14.84
C SER A 128 -11.51 -2.45 14.93
N LYS A 129 -12.04 -2.97 13.81
CA LYS A 129 -13.31 -3.71 13.80
C LYS A 129 -13.20 -4.97 14.63
N SER A 130 -14.29 -5.36 15.31
CA SER A 130 -14.39 -6.66 15.96
C SER A 130 -14.51 -7.80 14.93
N SER A 131 -14.14 -9.01 15.32
CA SER A 131 -14.23 -10.17 14.41
C SER A 131 -15.66 -10.43 13.92
N PHE A 132 -16.68 -10.09 14.72
CA PHE A 132 -18.09 -10.22 14.34
C PHE A 132 -18.54 -9.24 13.25
N GLN A 133 -17.79 -8.17 13.03
CA GLN A 133 -18.06 -7.16 12.00
C GLN A 133 -17.35 -7.48 10.67
N LEU A 134 -16.56 -8.53 10.65
CA LEU A 134 -15.85 -8.96 9.44
C LEU A 134 -16.66 -9.96 8.65
N PRO A 135 -16.59 -9.91 7.30
CA PRO A 135 -17.07 -11.01 6.48
C PRO A 135 -16.39 -12.33 6.85
N PRO A 136 -17.08 -13.47 6.71
CA PRO A 136 -16.54 -14.76 7.15
C PRO A 136 -15.24 -15.18 6.45
N GLU A 137 -15.00 -14.66 5.25
CA GLU A 137 -13.78 -14.93 4.47
C GLU A 137 -12.56 -14.11 4.93
N ILE A 138 -12.75 -13.10 5.80
CA ILE A 138 -11.68 -12.23 6.29
C ILE A 138 -11.43 -12.51 7.77
N LYS A 139 -10.28 -13.02 8.09
CA LYS A 139 -9.89 -13.36 9.47
C LYS A 139 -9.14 -12.18 10.11
N LYS A 140 -9.49 -11.85 11.35
CA LYS A 140 -8.73 -10.85 12.12
C LYS A 140 -7.40 -11.43 12.57
N MET A 141 -6.34 -10.62 12.52
CA MET A 141 -5.00 -11.01 12.94
C MET A 141 -4.28 -9.81 13.59
N GLU A 142 -3.45 -10.05 14.60
CA GLU A 142 -2.60 -9.02 15.20
C GLU A 142 -1.48 -8.59 14.24
N LEU A 143 -1.01 -7.35 14.39
CA LEU A 143 -0.14 -6.72 13.40
C LEU A 143 1.15 -7.50 13.16
N ASP A 144 1.91 -7.81 14.21
CA ASP A 144 3.20 -8.48 14.06
C ASP A 144 3.05 -9.94 13.59
N GLN A 145 1.95 -10.61 13.98
CA GLN A 145 1.59 -11.91 13.44
C GLN A 145 1.27 -11.84 11.94
N LEU A 146 0.57 -10.79 11.50
CA LEU A 146 0.27 -10.56 10.09
C LEU A 146 1.56 -10.39 9.29
N PHE A 147 2.55 -9.65 9.80
CA PHE A 147 3.87 -9.53 9.16
C PHE A 147 4.62 -10.86 9.09
N SER A 148 4.54 -11.71 10.10
CA SER A 148 5.27 -13.00 10.13
C SER A 148 4.61 -14.11 9.31
N GLU A 149 3.27 -14.10 9.18
CA GLU A 149 2.55 -15.22 8.56
C GLU A 149 2.10 -14.97 7.12
N CYS A 150 1.93 -13.72 6.70
CA CYS A 150 1.42 -13.44 5.36
C CYS A 150 2.52 -13.45 4.30
N ASP A 151 2.14 -13.81 3.08
CA ASP A 151 3.02 -13.80 1.91
C ASP A 151 2.99 -12.43 1.22
N ILE A 152 1.91 -11.68 1.39
CA ILE A 152 1.75 -10.32 0.87
C ILE A 152 1.19 -9.44 1.97
N ILE A 153 1.77 -8.27 2.17
CA ILE A 153 1.28 -7.23 3.09
C ILE A 153 0.85 -6.03 2.28
N SER A 154 -0.38 -5.56 2.46
CA SER A 154 -0.91 -4.36 1.78
C SER A 154 -1.38 -3.32 2.80
N LEU A 155 -0.86 -2.09 2.67
CA LEU A 155 -1.09 -1.01 3.62
C LEU A 155 -2.27 -0.14 3.18
N HIS A 156 -3.31 -0.04 4.03
CA HIS A 156 -4.53 0.72 3.80
C HIS A 156 -4.96 1.54 5.03
N CYS A 157 -4.08 1.63 6.03
CA CYS A 157 -4.33 2.42 7.22
C CYS A 157 -4.09 3.92 6.97
N LEU A 158 -4.71 4.76 7.80
CA LEU A 158 -4.44 6.20 7.80
C LEU A 158 -3.03 6.48 8.33
N LEU A 159 -2.40 7.53 7.80
CA LEU A 159 -1.19 8.08 8.38
C LEU A 159 -1.54 8.89 9.62
N THR A 160 -1.00 8.49 10.75
CA THR A 160 -1.10 9.14 12.06
C THR A 160 0.26 9.02 12.74
N ASP A 161 0.45 9.67 13.89
CA ASP A 161 1.69 9.51 14.67
C ASP A 161 1.94 8.06 15.09
N LYS A 162 0.87 7.27 15.30
CA LYS A 162 0.95 5.84 15.66
C LYS A 162 1.26 4.93 14.48
N THR A 163 1.00 5.37 13.26
CA THR A 163 1.20 4.56 12.04
C THR A 163 2.36 5.06 11.20
N ARG A 164 2.98 6.18 11.56
CA ARG A 164 4.21 6.67 10.94
C ARG A 164 5.30 5.62 11.10
N GLU A 165 5.98 5.28 9.99
CA GLU A 165 6.99 4.22 9.96
C GLU A 165 6.51 2.90 10.61
N LEU A 166 5.22 2.60 10.42
CA LEU A 166 4.63 1.35 10.86
C LEU A 166 5.41 0.16 10.29
N VAL A 167 5.88 0.26 9.06
CA VAL A 167 6.84 -0.67 8.46
C VAL A 167 8.24 -0.12 8.68
N ASN A 168 9.02 -0.82 9.51
CA ASN A 168 10.39 -0.50 9.87
C ASN A 168 11.23 -1.77 9.94
N ALA A 169 12.53 -1.66 10.23
CA ALA A 169 13.46 -2.78 10.30
C ALA A 169 12.95 -3.94 11.16
N ALA A 170 12.33 -3.64 12.32
CA ALA A 170 11.82 -4.67 13.22
C ALA A 170 10.70 -5.50 12.57
N ARG A 171 9.73 -4.86 11.90
CA ARG A 171 8.62 -5.56 11.20
C ARG A 171 9.06 -6.20 9.89
N LEU A 172 9.94 -5.56 9.14
CA LEU A 172 10.54 -6.18 7.94
C LEU A 172 11.26 -7.47 8.31
N LYS A 173 11.94 -7.52 9.44
CA LYS A 173 12.61 -8.74 9.95
C LYS A 173 11.64 -9.88 10.29
N LEU A 174 10.38 -9.60 10.57
CA LEU A 174 9.36 -10.64 10.79
C LEU A 174 8.88 -11.26 9.48
N MET A 175 8.99 -10.53 8.37
CA MET A 175 8.46 -10.98 7.07
C MET A 175 9.23 -12.20 6.54
N LYS A 176 8.53 -13.01 5.77
CA LYS A 176 9.15 -14.13 5.05
C LYS A 176 10.11 -13.60 3.98
N PRO A 177 11.21 -14.30 3.68
CA PRO A 177 12.09 -13.93 2.56
C PRO A 177 11.40 -13.91 1.19
N THR A 178 10.25 -14.58 1.08
CA THR A 178 9.41 -14.60 -0.13
C THR A 178 8.28 -13.58 -0.11
N ALA A 179 8.19 -12.77 0.96
CA ALA A 179 7.07 -11.86 1.15
C ALA A 179 7.18 -10.60 0.27
N ILE A 180 6.02 -10.05 -0.07
CA ILE A 180 5.85 -8.83 -0.87
C ILE A 180 5.17 -7.76 -0.01
N LEU A 181 5.72 -6.55 -0.02
CA LEU A 181 5.12 -5.37 0.61
C LEU A 181 4.47 -4.48 -0.45
N ILE A 182 3.22 -4.07 -0.24
CA ILE A 182 2.50 -3.13 -1.13
C ILE A 182 2.08 -1.89 -0.33
N ASN A 183 2.44 -0.72 -0.83
CA ASN A 183 2.01 0.55 -0.26
C ASN A 183 1.46 1.49 -1.35
N THR A 184 0.15 1.66 -1.37
CA THR A 184 -0.59 2.61 -2.22
C THR A 184 -1.26 3.70 -1.39
N GLY A 185 -0.92 3.79 -0.10
CA GLY A 185 -1.55 4.72 0.85
C GLY A 185 -0.76 6.01 1.05
N ARG A 186 0.22 5.98 1.92
CA ARG A 186 1.12 7.11 2.24
C ARG A 186 2.55 6.61 2.42
N GLY A 187 3.52 7.29 1.78
CA GLY A 187 4.93 6.90 1.85
C GLY A 187 5.45 6.83 3.28
N GLN A 188 5.06 7.78 4.13
CA GLN A 188 5.49 7.85 5.53
C GLN A 188 5.00 6.69 6.44
N LEU A 189 4.19 5.76 5.92
CA LEU A 189 3.87 4.50 6.60
C LEU A 189 5.07 3.54 6.65
N VAL A 190 6.05 3.75 5.78
CA VAL A 190 7.24 2.92 5.61
C VAL A 190 8.48 3.75 5.89
N ASN A 191 9.40 3.21 6.68
CA ASN A 191 10.77 3.72 6.75
C ASN A 191 11.49 3.25 5.47
N GLU A 192 11.76 4.17 4.55
CA GLU A 192 12.29 3.85 3.21
C GLU A 192 13.70 3.28 3.27
N GLN A 193 14.54 3.75 4.21
CA GLN A 193 15.90 3.23 4.36
C GLN A 193 15.86 1.77 4.85
N ASP A 194 15.04 1.47 5.87
CA ASP A 194 14.87 0.11 6.38
C ASP A 194 14.35 -0.83 5.29
N LEU A 195 13.41 -0.33 4.44
CA LEU A 195 12.89 -1.11 3.31
C LEU A 195 13.97 -1.37 2.26
N ALA A 196 14.77 -0.35 1.90
CA ALA A 196 15.87 -0.49 0.96
C ALA A 196 16.90 -1.53 1.45
N ASP A 197 17.27 -1.46 2.73
CA ASP A 197 18.19 -2.39 3.35
C ASP A 197 17.62 -3.82 3.35
N ALA A 198 16.33 -3.98 3.66
CA ALA A 198 15.66 -5.29 3.64
C ALA A 198 15.62 -5.92 2.24
N LEU A 199 15.36 -5.12 1.20
CA LEU A 199 15.36 -5.57 -0.19
C LEU A 199 16.77 -5.94 -0.66
N ASN A 200 17.75 -5.06 -0.41
CA ASN A 200 19.15 -5.28 -0.81
C ASN A 200 19.77 -6.53 -0.14
N ASN A 201 19.34 -6.84 1.08
CA ASN A 201 19.81 -8.02 1.81
C ASN A 201 18.95 -9.29 1.54
N GLY A 202 17.96 -9.22 0.66
CA GLY A 202 17.06 -10.35 0.36
C GLY A 202 16.20 -10.78 1.55
N GLN A 203 15.96 -9.89 2.49
CA GLN A 203 15.15 -10.15 3.69
C GLN A 203 13.67 -10.27 3.35
N ILE A 204 13.21 -9.54 2.32
CA ILE A 204 11.91 -9.71 1.67
C ILE A 204 12.12 -9.82 0.15
N TYR A 205 11.15 -10.38 -0.54
CA TYR A 205 11.27 -10.64 -1.98
C TYR A 205 11.17 -9.37 -2.82
N ALA A 206 10.13 -8.56 -2.58
CA ALA A 206 9.87 -7.37 -3.38
C ALA A 206 8.97 -6.37 -2.65
N ALA A 207 8.93 -5.14 -3.17
CA ALA A 207 7.96 -4.13 -2.75
C ALA A 207 7.32 -3.46 -3.97
N GLY A 208 6.02 -3.15 -3.89
CA GLY A 208 5.26 -2.34 -4.84
C GLY A 208 4.83 -1.03 -4.17
N LEU A 209 5.38 0.10 -4.62
CA LEU A 209 5.15 1.41 -4.03
C LEU A 209 4.53 2.36 -5.06
N ASP A 210 3.36 2.91 -4.75
CA ASP A 210 2.69 3.97 -5.51
C ASP A 210 2.89 5.35 -4.86
N VAL A 211 3.52 5.38 -3.69
CA VAL A 211 3.73 6.58 -2.86
C VAL A 211 5.10 6.54 -2.20
N LEU A 212 5.69 7.73 -2.01
CA LEU A 212 6.97 7.92 -1.32
C LEU A 212 6.81 8.91 -0.15
N SER A 213 7.76 8.88 0.79
CA SER A 213 7.78 9.78 1.95
C SER A 213 7.93 11.24 1.53
N GLN A 214 8.66 11.48 0.45
CA GLN A 214 8.77 12.77 -0.21
C GLN A 214 8.38 12.67 -1.69
N GLU A 215 7.42 13.47 -2.10
CA GLU A 215 6.91 13.53 -3.47
C GLU A 215 6.91 14.97 -4.03
N PRO A 216 7.56 15.27 -5.18
CA PRO A 216 8.37 14.33 -5.97
C PRO A 216 9.65 13.92 -5.23
N PRO A 217 10.20 12.73 -5.51
CA PRO A 217 11.43 12.26 -4.87
C PRO A 217 12.62 13.15 -5.27
N LYS A 218 13.51 13.42 -4.32
CA LYS A 218 14.75 14.17 -4.57
C LYS A 218 15.83 13.29 -5.21
N LEU A 219 15.81 12.02 -4.89
CA LEU A 219 16.71 11.01 -5.45
C LEU A 219 15.83 9.96 -6.14
N SER A 220 16.33 9.41 -7.23
CA SER A 220 15.66 8.30 -7.89
C SER A 220 15.76 7.06 -7.00
N LEU A 221 14.69 6.75 -6.26
CA LEU A 221 14.51 5.45 -5.60
C LEU A 221 14.06 4.37 -6.59
N ILE A 222 14.14 4.65 -7.89
CA ILE A 222 13.72 3.77 -9.00
C ILE A 222 14.52 2.46 -9.06
N HIS A 223 15.51 2.29 -8.24
CA HIS A 223 16.36 1.10 -8.19
C HIS A 223 16.01 0.17 -7.01
N ILE A 224 14.80 0.31 -6.48
CA ILE A 224 14.26 -0.62 -5.48
C ILE A 224 13.29 -1.57 -6.16
#